data_f590335bb2304dabc8c86eacbc1a7f6f
#
_entry.id   f590335bb2304dabc8c86eacbc1a7f6f
#
_cell.length_a   1.000
_cell.length_b   1.000
_cell.length_c   1.000
_cell.angle_alpha   90.00
_cell.angle_beta   90.00
_cell.angle_gamma   90.00
#
_symmetry.space_group_name_H-M   'P 1'
#
loop_
_entity.id
_entity.type
_entity.pdbx_description
1 polymer ?
#
loop_
_entity_poly.entity_id
_entity_poly.type
_entity_poly.pdbx_seq_one_letter_code
_entity_poly.pdbx_strand_id
1 'polypeptide(L)'
;MEKRVQWITHKGKKILFLNAAGLREADYIVAQEEMKQEILKGRSAAVVLVDATKTEMSTATVSKAKEVAAATKAAGIPDGPSVVVGLTGLQRATAQLFGRGIHFSNTVEEATDWLAKEDDKRPKGK
;
A
#
# COMPACT_ATOMS: atom_id res chain seq x y z
N MET A 1 0.38 1.51 -22.06
CA MET A 1 1.07 1.22 -20.80
C MET A 1 0.06 1.00 -19.68
N GLU A 2 0.15 -0.13 -19.00
CA GLU A 2 -0.78 -0.41 -17.92
C GLU A 2 -0.54 0.51 -16.74
N LYS A 3 -1.62 0.98 -16.17
CA LYS A 3 -1.58 1.77 -14.95
C LYS A 3 -1.31 0.83 -13.77
N ARG A 4 -0.23 1.05 -13.06
CA ARG A 4 0.12 0.25 -11.89
C ARG A 4 -0.58 0.73 -10.63
N VAL A 5 -0.92 2.01 -10.57
CA VAL A 5 -1.58 2.63 -9.44
C VAL A 5 -2.96 3.08 -9.87
N GLN A 6 -4.00 2.62 -9.17
CA GLN A 6 -5.37 3.00 -9.50
C GLN A 6 -6.27 2.86 -8.29
N TRP A 7 -7.35 3.61 -8.31
CA TRP A 7 -8.39 3.47 -7.29
C TRP A 7 -9.37 2.39 -7.72
N ILE A 8 -9.64 1.47 -6.80
CA ILE A 8 -10.65 0.42 -7.03
C ILE A 8 -11.71 0.54 -5.95
N THR A 9 -12.86 -0.08 -6.18
CA THR A 9 -13.95 -0.12 -5.20
C THR A 9 -14.25 -1.57 -4.86
N HIS A 10 -14.34 -1.86 -3.55
CA HIS A 10 -14.68 -3.19 -3.07
C HIS A 10 -15.64 -3.05 -1.89
N LYS A 11 -16.81 -3.64 -2.00
CA LYS A 11 -17.86 -3.55 -0.97
C LYS A 11 -18.16 -2.11 -0.56
N GLY A 12 -18.18 -1.22 -1.55
CA GLY A 12 -18.45 0.19 -1.33
C GLY A 12 -17.30 1.01 -0.79
N LYS A 13 -16.12 0.41 -0.63
CA LYS A 13 -14.94 1.10 -0.11
C LYS A 13 -13.96 1.42 -1.22
N LYS A 14 -13.41 2.63 -1.19
CA LYS A 14 -12.36 3.02 -2.13
C LYS A 14 -11.01 2.56 -1.62
N ILE A 15 -10.28 1.84 -2.47
CA ILE A 15 -8.98 1.29 -2.14
C ILE A 15 -7.96 1.77 -3.18
N LEU A 16 -6.84 2.32 -2.71
CA LEU A 16 -5.75 2.66 -3.61
C LEU A 16 -4.92 1.40 -3.85
N PHE A 17 -4.96 0.92 -5.07
CA PHE A 17 -4.32 -0.34 -5.43
C PHE A 17 -3.03 -0.08 -6.20
N LEU A 18 -1.92 -0.63 -5.67
CA LEU A 18 -0.64 -0.64 -6.35
C LEU A 18 -0.37 -2.07 -6.83
N ASN A 19 -0.42 -2.28 -8.13
CA ASN A 19 -0.10 -3.58 -8.71
C ASN A 19 1.40 -3.62 -9.04
N ALA A 20 2.17 -4.12 -8.10
CA ALA A 20 3.62 -4.21 -8.24
C ALA A 20 4.07 -5.63 -8.64
N ALA A 21 3.14 -6.52 -8.92
CA ALA A 21 3.46 -7.92 -9.22
C ALA A 21 4.50 -8.03 -10.33
N GLY A 22 5.60 -8.72 -10.05
CA GLY A 22 6.67 -8.96 -11.01
C GLY A 22 7.56 -7.77 -11.34
N LEU A 23 7.36 -6.64 -10.69
CA LEU A 23 8.18 -5.45 -10.98
C LEU A 23 9.60 -5.60 -10.46
N ARG A 24 10.56 -5.07 -11.22
CA ARG A 24 11.93 -4.93 -10.79
C ARG A 24 12.11 -3.67 -9.97
N GLU A 25 13.25 -3.57 -9.30
CA GLU A 25 13.55 -2.48 -8.38
C GLU A 25 13.19 -1.09 -8.93
N ALA A 26 13.72 -0.74 -10.11
CA ALA A 26 13.52 0.59 -10.68
C ALA A 26 12.04 0.90 -10.92
N ASP A 27 11.32 -0.06 -11.47
CA ASP A 27 9.92 0.11 -11.80
C ASP A 27 9.05 0.16 -10.54
N TYR A 28 9.42 -0.60 -9.53
CA TYR A 28 8.70 -0.59 -8.26
C TYR A 28 8.87 0.76 -7.56
N ILE A 29 10.07 1.34 -7.61
CA ILE A 29 10.31 2.67 -7.04
C ILE A 29 9.44 3.72 -7.73
N VAL A 30 9.36 3.67 -9.06
CA VAL A 30 8.48 4.59 -9.81
C VAL A 30 7.02 4.40 -9.41
N ALA A 31 6.57 3.16 -9.29
CA ALA A 31 5.19 2.87 -8.90
C ALA A 31 4.88 3.38 -7.49
N GLN A 32 5.83 3.26 -6.56
CA GLN A 32 5.66 3.80 -5.20
C GLN A 32 5.57 5.32 -5.22
N GLU A 33 6.31 5.98 -6.09
CA GLU A 33 6.22 7.44 -6.23
C GLU A 33 4.84 7.85 -6.74
N GLU A 34 4.31 7.13 -7.73
CA GLU A 34 2.97 7.39 -8.24
C GLU A 34 1.92 7.21 -7.14
N MET A 35 2.06 6.17 -6.33
CA MET A 35 1.17 5.93 -5.20
C MET A 35 1.22 7.08 -4.21
N LYS A 36 2.43 7.56 -3.89
CA LYS A 36 2.61 8.70 -3.01
C LYS A 36 1.86 9.93 -3.53
N GLN A 37 1.99 10.23 -4.82
CA GLN A 37 1.32 11.38 -5.41
C GLN A 37 -0.20 11.27 -5.32
N GLU A 38 -0.75 10.07 -5.51
CA GLU A 38 -2.19 9.87 -5.38
C GLU A 38 -2.67 10.09 -3.93
N ILE A 39 -1.91 9.63 -2.95
CA ILE A 39 -2.25 9.83 -1.54
C ILE A 39 -2.20 11.32 -1.20
N LEU A 40 -1.16 12.01 -1.62
CA LEU A 40 -1.00 13.44 -1.34
C LEU A 40 -2.09 14.27 -2.02
N LYS A 41 -2.48 13.89 -3.23
CA LYS A 41 -3.53 14.57 -3.97
C LYS A 41 -4.88 14.45 -3.26
N GLY A 42 -5.17 13.28 -2.71
CA GLY A 42 -6.44 13.02 -2.01
C GLY A 42 -6.53 13.67 -0.64
N ARG A 43 -5.41 13.90 0.00
CA ARG A 43 -5.29 14.55 1.32
C ARG A 43 -6.14 13.91 2.42
N SER A 44 -6.43 12.62 2.28
CA SER A 44 -7.18 11.90 3.31
C SER A 44 -6.55 10.54 3.54
N ALA A 45 -6.86 9.93 4.67
CA ALA A 45 -6.35 8.60 4.98
C ALA A 45 -6.72 7.64 3.86
N ALA A 46 -5.72 7.01 3.28
CA ALA A 46 -5.92 6.08 2.18
C ALA A 46 -5.96 4.65 2.70
N VAL A 47 -6.89 3.86 2.17
CA VAL A 47 -6.90 2.42 2.34
C VAL A 47 -6.06 1.88 1.20
N VAL A 48 -4.95 1.22 1.51
CA VAL A 48 -3.93 0.87 0.53
C VAL A 48 -3.77 -0.64 0.39
N LEU A 49 -3.75 -1.10 -0.85
CA LEU A 49 -3.48 -2.49 -1.18
C LEU A 49 -2.30 -2.55 -2.15
N VAL A 50 -1.26 -3.27 -1.77
CA VAL A 50 -0.09 -3.48 -2.63
C VAL A 50 0.02 -4.95 -2.97
N ASP A 51 -0.01 -5.28 -4.26
CA ASP A 51 0.29 -6.64 -4.71
C ASP A 51 1.77 -6.70 -5.03
N ALA A 52 2.54 -7.30 -4.14
CA ALA A 52 3.99 -7.42 -4.26
C ALA A 52 4.44 -8.83 -4.65
N THR A 53 3.55 -9.61 -5.25
CA THR A 53 3.86 -10.98 -5.67
C THR A 53 5.02 -10.95 -6.67
N LYS A 54 6.09 -11.69 -6.36
CA LYS A 54 7.29 -11.75 -7.21
C LYS A 54 7.90 -10.40 -7.53
N THR A 55 7.67 -9.40 -6.67
CA THR A 55 8.26 -8.07 -6.81
C THR A 55 9.67 -8.12 -6.25
N GLU A 56 10.59 -7.45 -6.91
CA GLU A 56 11.96 -7.32 -6.40
C GLU A 56 11.97 -6.39 -5.18
N MET A 57 12.34 -6.92 -4.03
CA MET A 57 12.46 -6.14 -2.81
C MET A 57 13.95 -5.94 -2.49
N SER A 58 14.36 -4.69 -2.38
CA SER A 58 15.76 -4.33 -2.17
C SER A 58 15.86 -3.21 -1.13
N THR A 59 17.08 -2.87 -0.73
CA THR A 59 17.30 -1.74 0.16
C THR A 59 16.70 -0.46 -0.43
N ALA A 60 16.84 -0.27 -1.75
CA ALA A 60 16.31 0.92 -2.41
C ALA A 60 14.77 0.98 -2.39
N THR A 61 14.10 -0.15 -2.65
CA THR A 61 12.63 -0.18 -2.60
C THR A 61 12.11 0.01 -1.18
N VAL A 62 12.84 -0.52 -0.21
CA VAL A 62 12.56 -0.37 1.20
C VAL A 62 12.70 1.09 1.62
N SER A 63 13.78 1.76 1.19
CA SER A 63 13.99 3.19 1.47
C SER A 63 12.89 4.05 0.85
N LYS A 64 12.45 3.68 -0.36
CA LYS A 64 11.35 4.41 -1.02
C LYS A 64 10.05 4.28 -0.25
N ALA A 65 9.75 3.10 0.27
CA ALA A 65 8.54 2.90 1.09
C ALA A 65 8.57 3.78 2.34
N LYS A 66 9.73 3.90 2.98
CA LYS A 66 9.89 4.79 4.13
C LYS A 66 9.71 6.25 3.75
N GLU A 67 10.22 6.65 2.60
CA GLU A 67 10.04 8.01 2.09
C GLU A 67 8.56 8.31 1.86
N VAL A 68 7.81 7.38 1.27
CA VAL A 68 6.38 7.54 1.05
C VAL A 68 5.65 7.75 2.38
N ALA A 69 5.93 6.92 3.36
CA ALA A 69 5.32 7.03 4.68
C ALA A 69 5.65 8.36 5.35
N ALA A 70 6.92 8.79 5.27
CA ALA A 70 7.35 10.05 5.85
C ALA A 70 6.69 11.26 5.17
N ALA A 71 6.56 11.21 3.84
CA ALA A 71 5.94 12.31 3.09
C ALA A 71 4.46 12.47 3.43
N THR A 72 3.73 11.36 3.57
CA THR A 72 2.31 11.41 3.92
C THR A 72 2.12 11.92 5.34
N LYS A 73 2.97 11.50 6.26
CA LYS A 73 2.94 11.98 7.64
C LYS A 73 3.24 13.48 7.71
N ALA A 74 4.26 13.93 6.97
CA ALA A 74 4.65 15.34 6.94
C ALA A 74 3.53 16.22 6.37
N ALA A 75 2.72 15.68 5.46
CA ALA A 75 1.57 16.38 4.89
C ALA A 75 0.36 16.41 5.82
N GLY A 76 0.45 15.78 6.99
CA GLY A 76 -0.65 15.73 7.95
C GLY A 76 -1.74 14.73 7.60
N ILE A 77 -1.45 13.78 6.73
CA ILE A 77 -2.43 12.77 6.32
C ILE A 77 -2.40 11.62 7.33
N PRO A 78 -3.56 11.27 7.93
CA PRO A 78 -3.62 10.16 8.89
C PRO A 78 -3.30 8.82 8.23
N ASP A 79 -2.74 7.90 9.01
CA ASP A 79 -2.52 6.54 8.54
C ASP A 79 -3.84 5.83 8.29
N GLY A 80 -3.89 5.07 7.21
CA GLY A 80 -5.02 4.20 6.90
C GLY A 80 -4.59 2.75 6.91
N PRO A 81 -5.56 1.81 6.85
CA PRO A 81 -5.23 0.40 6.78
C PRO A 81 -4.46 0.07 5.51
N SER A 82 -3.46 -0.79 5.62
CA SER A 82 -2.63 -1.19 4.49
C SER A 82 -2.43 -2.70 4.47
N VAL A 83 -2.52 -3.29 3.29
CA VAL A 83 -2.25 -4.72 3.10
C VAL A 83 -1.22 -4.90 1.99
N VAL A 84 -0.28 -5.80 2.22
CA VAL A 84 0.68 -6.22 1.20
C VAL A 84 0.46 -7.69 0.90
N VAL A 85 0.32 -8.02 -0.37
CA VAL A 85 0.04 -9.37 -0.85
C VAL A 85 1.29 -10.00 -1.46
N GLY A 86 1.50 -11.29 -1.19
CA GLY A 86 2.49 -12.09 -1.91
C GLY A 86 3.92 -12.02 -1.40
N LEU A 87 4.16 -11.45 -0.24
CA LEU A 87 5.50 -11.42 0.32
C LEU A 87 5.87 -12.78 0.94
N THR A 88 7.15 -13.16 0.80
CA THR A 88 7.70 -14.31 1.49
C THR A 88 7.89 -13.98 2.97
N GLY A 89 8.14 -15.00 3.79
CA GLY A 89 8.38 -14.79 5.23
C GLY A 89 9.49 -13.79 5.51
N LEU A 90 10.61 -13.89 4.77
CA LEU A 90 11.72 -12.97 4.94
C LEU A 90 11.33 -11.54 4.53
N GLN A 91 10.61 -11.40 3.44
CA GLN A 91 10.15 -10.10 2.97
C GLN A 91 9.15 -9.48 3.96
N ARG A 92 8.28 -10.30 4.56
CA ARG A 92 7.35 -9.81 5.59
C ARG A 92 8.09 -9.26 6.80
N ALA A 93 9.13 -9.96 7.24
CA ALA A 93 9.95 -9.51 8.36
C ALA A 93 10.59 -8.16 8.06
N THR A 94 11.10 -7.98 6.83
CA THR A 94 11.69 -6.72 6.40
C THR A 94 10.64 -5.62 6.35
N ALA A 95 9.46 -5.91 5.80
CA ALA A 95 8.39 -4.93 5.64
C ALA A 95 7.85 -4.44 6.99
N GLN A 96 7.86 -5.30 8.01
CA GLN A 96 7.41 -4.90 9.35
C GLN A 96 8.26 -3.80 9.98
N LEU A 97 9.47 -3.62 9.48
CA LEU A 97 10.33 -2.52 9.94
C LEU A 97 9.82 -1.14 9.51
N PHE A 98 8.89 -1.09 8.54
CA PHE A 98 8.41 0.18 8.03
C PHE A 98 7.30 0.77 8.82
N GLY A 99 6.60 0.00 9.56
CA GLY A 99 5.51 0.59 10.27
C GLY A 99 4.55 -0.40 10.86
N ARG A 100 3.76 0.12 11.78
CA ARG A 100 2.72 -0.63 12.42
C ARG A 100 1.48 -0.62 11.54
N GLY A 101 0.72 -1.69 11.60
CA GLY A 101 -0.55 -1.74 10.92
C GLY A 101 -0.52 -2.23 9.49
N ILE A 102 0.64 -2.69 9.01
CA ILE A 102 0.69 -3.35 7.72
C ILE A 102 0.25 -4.80 7.91
N HIS A 103 -0.81 -5.17 7.20
CA HIS A 103 -1.33 -6.54 7.22
C HIS A 103 -0.79 -7.29 6.00
N PHE A 104 -0.59 -8.58 6.14
CA PHE A 104 -0.09 -9.42 5.04
C PHE A 104 -1.15 -10.45 4.67
N SER A 105 -1.41 -10.58 3.38
CA SER A 105 -2.35 -11.56 2.87
C SER A 105 -1.72 -12.38 1.76
N ASN A 106 -2.30 -13.53 1.46
CA ASN A 106 -1.81 -14.41 0.40
C ASN A 106 -2.42 -14.07 -0.96
N THR A 107 -3.60 -13.48 -0.97
CA THR A 107 -4.29 -13.14 -2.22
C THR A 107 -4.88 -11.75 -2.15
N VAL A 108 -5.10 -11.15 -3.32
CA VAL A 108 -5.76 -9.85 -3.42
C VAL A 108 -7.19 -9.92 -2.88
N GLU A 109 -7.88 -11.02 -3.12
CA GLU A 109 -9.24 -11.21 -2.64
C GLU A 109 -9.32 -11.14 -1.11
N GLU A 110 -8.45 -11.89 -0.42
CA GLU A 110 -8.39 -11.84 1.05
C GLU A 110 -8.05 -10.44 1.54
N ALA A 111 -7.12 -9.78 0.85
CA ALA A 111 -6.67 -8.44 1.21
C ALA A 111 -7.80 -7.42 1.13
N THR A 112 -8.56 -7.44 0.03
CA THR A 112 -9.66 -6.49 -0.14
C THR A 112 -10.77 -6.71 0.88
N ASP A 113 -11.06 -7.97 1.21
CA ASP A 113 -12.06 -8.27 2.24
C ASP A 113 -11.62 -7.77 3.61
N TRP A 114 -10.34 -7.99 3.95
CA TRP A 114 -9.79 -7.50 5.22
C TRP A 114 -9.84 -5.97 5.29
N LEU A 115 -9.45 -5.29 4.21
CA LEU A 115 -9.44 -3.83 4.18
C LEU A 115 -10.85 -3.25 4.35
N ALA A 116 -11.85 -3.86 3.73
CA ALA A 116 -13.23 -3.41 3.86
C ALA A 116 -13.69 -3.50 5.32
N LYS A 117 -13.33 -4.58 6.01
CA LYS A 117 -13.67 -4.75 7.42
C LYS A 117 -12.95 -3.73 8.30
N GLU A 118 -11.68 -3.49 8.04
CA GLU A 118 -10.89 -2.54 8.84
C GLU A 118 -11.38 -1.11 8.63
N ASP A 119 -11.76 -0.76 7.41
CA ASP A 119 -12.30 0.57 7.16
C ASP A 119 -13.61 0.80 7.91
N ASP A 120 -14.44 -0.24 8.05
CA ASP A 120 -15.67 -0.15 8.81
C ASP A 120 -15.43 0.11 10.31
N LYS A 121 -14.28 -0.29 10.83
CA LYS A 121 -13.94 -0.09 12.25
C LYS A 121 -13.44 1.33 12.54
N ARG A 122 -13.10 2.10 11.51
CA ARG A 122 -12.56 3.44 11.72
C ARG A 122 -13.65 4.41 12.11
N PRO A 123 -13.34 5.44 12.96
CA PRO A 123 -14.32 6.47 13.29
C PRO A 123 -14.80 7.17 12.03
N LYS A 124 -16.10 7.39 11.94
CA LYS A 124 -16.71 8.04 10.78
C LYS A 124 -17.19 9.43 11.17
N GLY A 125 -17.37 10.25 10.15
CA GLY A 125 -17.96 11.57 10.33
C GLY A 125 -17.02 12.65 10.83
N LYS A 126 -15.76 12.43 10.63
CA LYS A 126 -14.75 13.42 11.04
C LYS A 126 -14.19 14.17 9.86
#